data_09a3555a91a17e27c9d640196319ae29
#
_entry.id   09a3555a91a17e27c9d640196319ae29
#
_cell.length_a   1.000
_cell.length_b   1.000
_cell.length_c   1.000
_cell.angle_alpha   90.00
_cell.angle_beta   90.00
_cell.angle_gamma   90.00
#
_symmetry.space_group_name_H-M   'P 1'
#
loop_
_entity.id
_entity.type
_entity.pdbx_description
1 polymer ?
#
loop_
_entity_poly.entity_id
_entity_poly.type
_entity_poly.pdbx_seq_one_letter_code
_entity_poly.pdbx_strand_id
1 'polypeptide(L)'
;MTTPTNYIATWFYKESKEDASFYPQAGKRGDSALVHSIYMQIQVPFFTTFRHYHPDAVMLFFTNVEKLPYYLERLFANLRVEVVRLPYHCTPPKGWYDAWRNQFYLYDIWQYMEKRMQDNDNLLICDADCLCTSPLDTLFHEVSSNGSALYELSTSPQSSINGISLEQMTKLYEKCYQQKASRPIYYYGGEFFALRGDIVKEVNKAYQPLWDYNLQCFKENRPKLNEEALFFSVLAERLNIRNNIANKYIKRMWTSPQYNNVEKGDEKFAIWHLPYE
;
A
#
# COMPACT_ATOMS: atom_id res chain seq x y z
N MET A 1 21.56 -13.02 17.74
CA MET A 1 20.36 -12.60 17.00
C MET A 1 20.74 -12.56 15.53
N THR A 2 19.90 -13.10 14.65
CA THR A 2 20.13 -13.02 13.19
C THR A 2 19.87 -11.59 12.72
N THR A 3 20.66 -11.12 11.75
CA THR A 3 20.42 -9.82 11.10
C THR A 3 19.03 -9.83 10.43
N PRO A 4 18.19 -8.80 10.63
CA PRO A 4 16.89 -8.71 9.97
C PRO A 4 17.03 -8.75 8.45
N THR A 5 16.14 -9.45 7.79
CA THR A 5 15.98 -9.40 6.33
C THR A 5 15.11 -8.20 5.96
N ASN A 6 15.58 -7.37 5.02
CA ASN A 6 14.78 -6.30 4.45
C ASN A 6 14.11 -6.80 3.16
N TYR A 7 12.78 -6.79 3.14
CA TYR A 7 11.95 -7.07 1.97
C TYR A 7 11.48 -5.75 1.37
N ILE A 8 11.59 -5.61 0.06
CA ILE A 8 11.06 -4.48 -0.71
C ILE A 8 10.11 -5.06 -1.76
N ALA A 9 8.88 -4.59 -1.76
CA ALA A 9 7.83 -5.16 -2.57
C ALA A 9 6.97 -4.10 -3.25
N THR A 10 6.44 -4.48 -4.40
CA THR A 10 5.30 -3.83 -5.04
C THR A 10 4.40 -4.89 -5.66
N TRP A 11 3.26 -4.46 -6.19
CA TRP A 11 2.26 -5.39 -6.68
C TRP A 11 1.49 -4.84 -7.88
N PHE A 12 0.89 -5.76 -8.63
CA PHE A 12 -0.10 -5.47 -9.64
C PHE A 12 -1.10 -6.62 -9.75
N TYR A 13 -2.37 -6.33 -9.47
CA TYR A 13 -3.47 -7.26 -9.70
C TYR A 13 -4.15 -6.93 -11.02
N LYS A 14 -4.13 -7.87 -11.96
CA LYS A 14 -4.83 -7.75 -13.24
C LYS A 14 -6.31 -8.07 -13.03
N GLU A 15 -7.16 -7.03 -13.17
CA GLU A 15 -8.61 -7.17 -13.04
C GLU A 15 -9.23 -7.90 -14.24
N SER A 16 -10.29 -8.66 -13.98
CA SER A 16 -11.17 -9.22 -15.01
C SER A 16 -12.16 -8.17 -15.50
N LYS A 17 -12.87 -8.43 -16.61
CA LYS A 17 -13.93 -7.54 -17.10
C LYS A 17 -15.08 -7.38 -16.11
N GLU A 18 -15.39 -8.44 -15.39
CA GLU A 18 -16.49 -8.49 -14.41
C GLU A 18 -16.17 -7.66 -13.17
N ASP A 19 -14.88 -7.57 -12.80
CA ASP A 19 -14.42 -6.92 -11.59
C ASP A 19 -13.73 -5.58 -11.84
N ALA A 20 -13.61 -5.15 -13.10
CA ALA A 20 -12.87 -3.97 -13.47
C ALA A 20 -13.37 -2.71 -12.74
N SER A 21 -12.46 -2.06 -12.05
CA SER A 21 -12.66 -0.76 -11.40
C SER A 21 -12.11 0.38 -12.26
N PHE A 22 -12.41 1.61 -11.89
CA PHE A 22 -11.91 2.79 -12.59
C PHE A 22 -10.52 3.18 -12.04
N TYR A 23 -9.61 3.49 -12.92
CA TYR A 23 -8.27 4.01 -12.63
C TYR A 23 -8.18 5.47 -13.06
N PRO A 24 -8.40 6.42 -12.15
CA PRO A 24 -8.51 7.85 -12.48
C PRO A 24 -7.29 8.40 -13.21
N GLN A 25 -6.07 8.00 -12.81
CA GLN A 25 -4.83 8.47 -13.42
C GLN A 25 -4.71 8.03 -14.89
N ALA A 26 -5.13 6.81 -15.21
CA ALA A 26 -5.15 6.31 -16.59
C ALA A 26 -6.41 6.72 -17.38
N GLY A 27 -7.46 7.23 -16.72
CA GLY A 27 -8.75 7.55 -17.32
C GLY A 27 -9.42 6.32 -17.97
N LYS A 28 -9.14 5.11 -17.49
CA LYS A 28 -9.57 3.83 -18.05
C LYS A 28 -9.97 2.85 -16.96
N ARG A 29 -10.62 1.77 -17.34
CA ARG A 29 -10.92 0.64 -16.45
C ARG A 29 -9.72 -0.31 -16.34
N GLY A 30 -9.61 -0.99 -15.20
CA GLY A 30 -8.48 -1.83 -14.85
C GLY A 30 -8.28 -3.07 -15.73
N ASP A 31 -9.29 -3.49 -16.49
CA ASP A 31 -9.20 -4.58 -17.48
C ASP A 31 -8.62 -4.14 -18.82
N SER A 32 -8.34 -2.83 -19.01
CA SER A 32 -7.85 -2.31 -20.29
C SER A 32 -6.39 -2.67 -20.55
N ALA A 33 -6.06 -2.93 -21.82
CA ALA A 33 -4.68 -3.19 -22.24
C ALA A 33 -3.72 -2.03 -21.92
N LEU A 34 -4.23 -0.79 -21.92
CA LEU A 34 -3.44 0.39 -21.56
C LEU A 34 -3.02 0.36 -20.09
N VAL A 35 -3.96 0.12 -19.17
CA VAL A 35 -3.66 0.01 -17.73
C VAL A 35 -2.65 -1.11 -17.50
N HIS A 36 -2.87 -2.30 -18.10
CA HIS A 36 -1.92 -3.40 -17.97
C HIS A 36 -0.51 -3.02 -18.49
N SER A 37 -0.44 -2.32 -19.63
CA SER A 37 0.85 -1.89 -20.19
C SER A 37 1.56 -0.90 -19.28
N ILE A 38 0.85 0.11 -18.76
CA ILE A 38 1.40 1.10 -17.82
C ILE A 38 1.97 0.40 -16.59
N TYR A 39 1.14 -0.42 -15.92
CA TYR A 39 1.57 -1.10 -14.69
C TYR A 39 2.70 -2.12 -14.88
N MET A 40 2.86 -2.71 -16.07
CA MET A 40 4.03 -3.52 -16.38
C MET A 40 5.28 -2.65 -16.64
N GLN A 41 5.14 -1.49 -17.25
CA GLN A 41 6.27 -0.62 -17.58
C GLN A 41 6.84 0.08 -16.33
N ILE A 42 6.00 0.55 -15.43
CA ILE A 42 6.46 1.22 -14.21
C ILE A 42 7.20 0.29 -13.23
N GLN A 43 7.08 -1.04 -13.39
CA GLN A 43 7.94 -1.99 -12.66
C GLN A 43 9.43 -1.81 -12.99
N VAL A 44 9.76 -1.32 -14.18
CA VAL A 44 11.16 -1.14 -14.62
C VAL A 44 11.86 -0.10 -13.75
N PRO A 45 11.43 1.16 -13.68
CA PRO A 45 12.06 2.16 -12.82
C PRO A 45 11.97 1.79 -11.34
N PHE A 46 10.85 1.21 -10.87
CA PHE A 46 10.71 0.77 -9.48
C PHE A 46 11.85 -0.18 -9.10
N PHE A 47 11.90 -1.36 -9.69
CA PHE A 47 12.89 -2.37 -9.28
C PHE A 47 14.33 -1.98 -9.60
N THR A 48 14.57 -1.19 -10.64
CA THR A 48 15.91 -0.73 -10.99
C THR A 48 16.45 0.24 -9.93
N THR A 49 15.64 1.22 -9.51
CA THR A 49 16.07 2.21 -8.53
C THR A 49 16.20 1.62 -7.13
N PHE A 50 15.24 0.82 -6.69
CA PHE A 50 15.34 0.15 -5.39
C PHE A 50 16.51 -0.83 -5.34
N ARG A 51 16.77 -1.63 -6.38
CA ARG A 51 17.93 -2.55 -6.41
C ARG A 51 19.26 -1.81 -6.42
N HIS A 52 19.31 -0.63 -7.07
CA HIS A 52 20.55 0.19 -7.09
C HIS A 52 21.00 0.55 -5.68
N TYR A 53 20.07 1.02 -4.84
CA TYR A 53 20.38 1.43 -3.46
C TYR A 53 20.37 0.28 -2.44
N HIS A 54 19.68 -0.83 -2.75
CA HIS A 54 19.50 -1.97 -1.84
C HIS A 54 19.88 -3.29 -2.52
N PRO A 55 21.20 -3.52 -2.78
CA PRO A 55 21.66 -4.70 -3.51
C PRO A 55 21.35 -6.03 -2.80
N ASP A 56 21.24 -6.01 -1.46
CA ASP A 56 21.05 -7.19 -0.62
C ASP A 56 19.60 -7.42 -0.18
N ALA A 57 18.70 -6.47 -0.44
CA ALA A 57 17.28 -6.64 -0.09
C ALA A 57 16.62 -7.75 -0.92
N VAL A 58 15.67 -8.45 -0.31
CA VAL A 58 14.79 -9.39 -1.03
C VAL A 58 13.70 -8.60 -1.73
N MET A 59 13.69 -8.63 -3.07
CA MET A 59 12.72 -7.91 -3.88
C MET A 59 11.61 -8.81 -4.36
N LEU A 60 10.36 -8.39 -4.14
CA LEU A 60 9.17 -9.18 -4.41
C LEU A 60 8.22 -8.41 -5.32
N PHE A 61 7.75 -9.08 -6.37
CA PHE A 61 6.66 -8.60 -7.20
C PHE A 61 5.45 -9.52 -7.02
N PHE A 62 4.39 -9.01 -6.42
CA PHE A 62 3.14 -9.74 -6.22
C PHE A 62 2.18 -9.50 -7.37
N THR A 63 1.61 -10.58 -7.92
CA THR A 63 0.68 -10.46 -9.04
C THR A 63 -0.17 -11.72 -9.21
N ASN A 64 -1.27 -11.60 -9.97
CA ASN A 64 -2.03 -12.74 -10.49
C ASN A 64 -1.75 -13.00 -11.98
N VAL A 65 -0.83 -12.24 -12.60
CA VAL A 65 -0.48 -12.37 -14.01
C VAL A 65 0.35 -13.64 -14.21
N GLU A 66 -0.14 -14.59 -15.00
CA GLU A 66 0.56 -15.87 -15.25
C GLU A 66 1.86 -15.67 -16.04
N LYS A 67 1.80 -14.90 -17.11
CA LYS A 67 2.93 -14.63 -18.01
C LYS A 67 3.22 -13.14 -18.09
N LEU A 68 4.40 -12.76 -17.63
CA LEU A 68 4.89 -11.38 -17.73
C LEU A 68 5.40 -11.07 -19.14
N PRO A 69 5.48 -9.78 -19.53
CA PRO A 69 6.19 -9.38 -20.74
C PRO A 69 7.66 -9.82 -20.70
N TYR A 70 8.19 -10.28 -21.82
CA TYR A 70 9.55 -10.83 -21.92
C TYR A 70 10.64 -9.88 -21.39
N TYR A 71 10.51 -8.56 -21.66
CA TYR A 71 11.45 -7.58 -21.13
C TYR A 71 11.48 -7.55 -19.60
N LEU A 72 10.31 -7.73 -18.98
CA LEU A 72 10.18 -7.71 -17.52
C LEU A 72 10.70 -9.01 -16.90
N GLU A 73 10.44 -10.17 -17.52
CA GLU A 73 11.02 -11.46 -17.08
C GLU A 73 12.56 -11.39 -17.08
N ARG A 74 13.16 -10.82 -18.14
CA ARG A 74 14.61 -10.64 -18.20
C ARG A 74 15.14 -9.65 -17.16
N LEU A 75 14.44 -8.52 -16.98
CA LEU A 75 14.82 -7.54 -15.94
C LEU A 75 14.78 -8.17 -14.57
N PHE A 76 13.71 -8.87 -14.23
CA PHE A 76 13.54 -9.50 -12.93
C PHE A 76 14.59 -10.58 -12.67
N ALA A 77 14.95 -11.37 -13.66
CA ALA A 77 16.05 -12.31 -13.55
C ALA A 77 17.38 -11.61 -13.22
N ASN A 78 17.71 -10.51 -13.93
CA ASN A 78 18.92 -9.76 -13.71
C ASN A 78 18.96 -9.05 -12.35
N LEU A 79 17.83 -8.50 -11.92
CA LEU A 79 17.70 -7.79 -10.64
C LEU A 79 17.38 -8.73 -9.45
N ARG A 80 17.29 -10.05 -9.69
CA ARG A 80 16.91 -11.04 -8.67
C ARG A 80 15.59 -10.70 -7.98
N VAL A 81 14.58 -10.30 -8.76
CA VAL A 81 13.22 -10.05 -8.27
C VAL A 81 12.46 -11.37 -8.28
N GLU A 82 11.91 -11.75 -7.15
CA GLU A 82 11.04 -12.91 -7.04
C GLU A 82 9.60 -12.52 -7.41
N VAL A 83 9.01 -13.25 -8.34
CA VAL A 83 7.61 -13.08 -8.74
C VAL A 83 6.74 -14.04 -7.94
N VAL A 84 5.89 -13.47 -7.07
CA VAL A 84 4.97 -14.23 -6.23
C VAL A 84 3.56 -14.11 -6.78
N ARG A 85 2.97 -15.24 -7.18
CA ARG A 85 1.61 -15.29 -7.71
C ARG A 85 0.64 -15.64 -6.61
N LEU A 86 -0.28 -14.72 -6.32
CA LEU A 86 -1.29 -14.90 -5.28
C LEU A 86 -2.70 -14.80 -5.86
N PRO A 87 -3.65 -15.57 -5.33
CA PRO A 87 -5.07 -15.35 -5.57
C PRO A 87 -5.53 -14.08 -4.88
N TYR A 88 -6.76 -13.62 -5.17
CA TYR A 88 -7.38 -12.49 -4.50
C TYR A 88 -8.62 -12.94 -3.71
N HIS A 89 -8.47 -13.12 -2.41
CA HIS A 89 -9.54 -13.59 -1.52
C HIS A 89 -10.35 -12.43 -0.92
N CYS A 90 -9.70 -11.31 -0.62
CA CYS A 90 -10.32 -10.15 0.01
C CYS A 90 -11.04 -9.25 -1.00
N THR A 91 -11.72 -9.86 -1.99
CA THR A 91 -12.41 -9.14 -3.07
C THR A 91 -13.66 -8.42 -2.55
N PRO A 92 -13.75 -7.08 -2.68
CA PRO A 92 -14.97 -6.36 -2.33
C PRO A 92 -16.14 -6.77 -3.21
N PRO A 93 -17.38 -6.81 -2.65
CA PRO A 93 -18.58 -7.09 -3.43
C PRO A 93 -18.79 -6.11 -4.60
N LYS A 94 -19.53 -6.55 -5.62
CA LYS A 94 -19.94 -5.67 -6.72
C LYS A 94 -20.72 -4.47 -6.19
N GLY A 95 -20.42 -3.27 -6.68
CA GLY A 95 -21.02 -2.01 -6.22
C GLY A 95 -20.39 -1.45 -4.95
N TRP A 96 -19.25 -1.99 -4.49
CA TRP A 96 -18.55 -1.50 -3.32
C TRP A 96 -18.08 -0.04 -3.45
N TYR A 97 -17.19 0.22 -4.39
CA TYR A 97 -16.65 1.52 -4.76
C TYR A 97 -16.10 1.38 -6.19
N ASP A 98 -16.23 2.41 -7.02
CA ASP A 98 -15.92 2.25 -8.44
C ASP A 98 -14.44 2.41 -8.77
N ALA A 99 -13.64 2.98 -7.87
CA ALA A 99 -12.20 3.15 -8.08
C ALA A 99 -11.40 2.17 -7.22
N TRP A 100 -10.27 1.69 -7.76
CA TRP A 100 -9.24 0.94 -7.05
C TRP A 100 -9.75 -0.25 -6.21
N ARG A 101 -10.73 -1.01 -6.69
CA ARG A 101 -11.29 -2.17 -5.96
C ARG A 101 -10.26 -3.27 -5.71
N ASN A 102 -9.23 -3.35 -6.54
CA ASN A 102 -8.15 -4.31 -6.42
C ASN A 102 -7.17 -4.02 -5.28
N GLN A 103 -7.21 -2.85 -4.65
CA GLN A 103 -6.24 -2.48 -3.61
C GLN A 103 -6.31 -3.36 -2.36
N PHE A 104 -7.46 -3.96 -2.05
CA PHE A 104 -7.56 -4.96 -0.98
C PHE A 104 -6.72 -6.24 -1.23
N TYR A 105 -6.15 -6.41 -2.43
CA TYR A 105 -5.18 -7.47 -2.72
C TYR A 105 -3.94 -7.39 -1.80
N LEU A 106 -3.65 -6.21 -1.25
CA LEU A 106 -2.61 -6.00 -0.27
C LEU A 106 -2.75 -6.92 0.96
N TYR A 107 -3.98 -7.31 1.35
CA TYR A 107 -4.20 -8.21 2.48
C TYR A 107 -3.81 -9.66 2.18
N ASP A 108 -3.98 -10.12 0.95
CA ASP A 108 -3.44 -11.42 0.51
C ASP A 108 -1.90 -11.41 0.54
N ILE A 109 -1.29 -10.26 0.22
CA ILE A 109 0.16 -10.07 0.31
C ILE A 109 0.62 -10.16 1.77
N TRP A 110 -0.05 -9.48 2.71
CA TRP A 110 0.32 -9.55 4.12
C TRP A 110 0.13 -10.96 4.71
N GLN A 111 -0.91 -11.69 4.33
CA GLN A 111 -1.09 -13.09 4.73
C GLN A 111 0.04 -14.01 4.21
N TYR A 112 0.52 -13.76 3.01
CA TYR A 112 1.69 -14.47 2.46
C TYR A 112 2.96 -14.10 3.23
N MET A 113 3.18 -12.81 3.49
CA MET A 113 4.37 -12.32 4.17
C MET A 113 4.43 -12.75 5.64
N GLU A 114 3.30 -12.86 6.33
CA GLU A 114 3.24 -13.43 7.69
C GLU A 114 3.89 -14.81 7.80
N LYS A 115 3.69 -15.65 6.78
CA LYS A 115 4.23 -17.02 6.74
C LYS A 115 5.71 -17.06 6.35
N ARG A 116 6.21 -15.99 5.74
CA ARG A 116 7.56 -15.89 5.19
C ARG A 116 8.55 -15.18 6.11
N MET A 117 8.09 -14.15 6.80
CA MET A 117 8.94 -13.28 7.62
C MET A 117 9.18 -13.85 9.01
N GLN A 118 10.39 -13.54 9.55
CA GLN A 118 10.63 -13.62 10.98
C GLN A 118 10.09 -12.35 11.67
N ASP A 119 9.91 -12.39 12.99
CA ASP A 119 9.35 -11.26 13.74
C ASP A 119 10.16 -9.97 13.63
N ASN A 120 11.47 -10.07 13.45
CA ASN A 120 12.40 -8.95 13.36
C ASN A 120 12.70 -8.51 11.91
N ASP A 121 12.19 -9.19 10.89
CA ASP A 121 12.36 -8.80 9.50
C ASP A 121 11.56 -7.52 9.20
N ASN A 122 11.99 -6.75 8.18
CA ASN A 122 11.32 -5.54 7.74
C ASN A 122 10.70 -5.75 6.36
N LEU A 123 9.49 -5.27 6.19
CA LEU A 123 8.77 -5.25 4.92
C LEU A 123 8.45 -3.81 4.53
N LEU A 124 8.90 -3.39 3.37
CA LEU A 124 8.48 -2.16 2.70
C LEU A 124 7.65 -2.54 1.48
N ILE A 125 6.40 -2.12 1.44
CA ILE A 125 5.53 -2.20 0.26
C ILE A 125 5.28 -0.78 -0.22
N CYS A 126 5.56 -0.50 -1.50
CA CYS A 126 5.24 0.77 -2.14
C CYS A 126 4.39 0.53 -3.40
N ASP A 127 3.63 1.56 -3.79
CA ASP A 127 3.03 1.61 -5.12
C ASP A 127 4.10 1.55 -6.21
N ALA A 128 3.76 0.99 -7.35
CA ALA A 128 4.72 0.73 -8.42
C ALA A 128 5.27 2.00 -9.10
N ASP A 129 4.60 3.12 -8.91
CA ASP A 129 5.00 4.47 -9.37
C ASP A 129 5.89 5.22 -8.35
N CYS A 130 6.48 4.49 -7.40
CA CYS A 130 7.51 4.99 -6.51
C CYS A 130 8.92 4.79 -7.09
N LEU A 131 9.79 5.79 -6.91
CA LEU A 131 11.22 5.73 -7.22
C LEU A 131 12.04 5.84 -5.95
N CYS A 132 13.05 4.97 -5.80
CA CYS A 132 14.06 5.12 -4.75
C CYS A 132 15.20 6.00 -5.26
N THR A 133 15.52 7.07 -4.54
CA THR A 133 16.53 8.07 -4.94
C THR A 133 17.74 8.14 -4.01
N SER A 134 17.69 7.45 -2.86
CA SER A 134 18.79 7.33 -1.91
C SER A 134 18.61 6.10 -0.98
N PRO A 135 19.67 5.69 -0.24
CA PRO A 135 19.60 4.54 0.68
C PRO A 135 18.52 4.68 1.76
N LEU A 136 17.86 3.57 2.11
CA LEU A 136 16.79 3.48 3.10
C LEU A 136 17.22 2.80 4.41
N ASP A 137 18.52 2.68 4.67
CA ASP A 137 19.04 1.99 5.86
C ASP A 137 18.49 2.59 7.16
N THR A 138 18.42 3.93 7.22
CA THR A 138 17.83 4.65 8.38
C THR A 138 16.33 4.35 8.51
N LEU A 139 15.59 4.26 7.42
CA LEU A 139 14.18 3.86 7.45
C LEU A 139 14.01 2.45 8.01
N PHE A 140 14.78 1.48 7.51
CA PHE A 140 14.72 0.10 8.02
C PHE A 140 15.11 0.00 9.48
N HIS A 141 16.10 0.79 9.93
CA HIS A 141 16.44 0.88 11.34
C HIS A 141 15.27 1.44 12.18
N GLU A 142 14.60 2.49 11.70
CA GLU A 142 13.41 3.03 12.38
C GLU A 142 12.25 2.01 12.42
N VAL A 143 12.01 1.26 11.35
CA VAL A 143 11.02 0.18 11.31
C VAL A 143 11.36 -0.92 12.33
N SER A 144 12.62 -1.36 12.36
CA SER A 144 13.08 -2.36 13.33
C SER A 144 12.89 -1.90 14.77
N SER A 145 13.09 -0.61 15.06
CA SER A 145 12.99 -0.04 16.40
C SER A 145 11.55 0.24 16.83
N ASN A 146 10.71 0.75 15.93
CA ASN A 146 9.35 1.22 16.23
C ASN A 146 8.23 0.25 15.81
N GLY A 147 8.57 -0.81 15.06
CA GLY A 147 7.61 -1.78 14.51
C GLY A 147 6.99 -1.34 13.19
N SER A 148 6.93 -0.03 12.91
CA SER A 148 6.33 0.52 11.69
C SER A 148 6.89 1.88 11.35
N ALA A 149 6.79 2.26 10.06
CA ALA A 149 6.91 3.63 9.59
C ALA A 149 5.76 3.90 8.62
N LEU A 150 4.91 4.87 8.96
CA LEU A 150 3.67 5.16 8.23
C LEU A 150 3.74 6.55 7.59
N TYR A 151 3.15 6.67 6.40
CA TYR A 151 3.05 7.93 5.67
C TYR A 151 1.72 8.62 5.98
N GLU A 152 1.75 9.53 6.95
CA GLU A 152 0.58 10.29 7.38
C GLU A 152 0.30 11.45 6.41
N LEU A 153 -0.90 11.47 5.87
CA LEU A 153 -1.39 12.56 5.04
C LEU A 153 -2.28 13.48 5.88
N SER A 154 -1.80 14.72 6.09
CA SER A 154 -2.52 15.74 6.84
C SER A 154 -3.80 16.15 6.10
N THR A 155 -4.95 15.97 6.74
CA THR A 155 -6.25 16.41 6.25
C THR A 155 -7.09 16.96 7.41
N SER A 156 -8.06 17.82 7.13
CA SER A 156 -9.00 18.22 8.18
C SER A 156 -9.94 17.05 8.53
N PRO A 157 -10.42 16.92 9.77
CA PRO A 157 -11.34 15.86 10.17
C PRO A 157 -12.60 15.74 9.30
N GLN A 158 -13.03 16.85 8.70
CA GLN A 158 -14.22 16.93 7.83
C GLN A 158 -13.90 16.60 6.37
N SER A 159 -12.63 16.59 5.97
CA SER A 159 -12.23 16.25 4.60
C SER A 159 -12.65 14.84 4.26
N SER A 160 -13.29 14.67 3.10
CA SER A 160 -13.64 13.35 2.59
C SER A 160 -12.50 12.81 1.74
N ILE A 161 -12.09 11.58 2.03
CA ILE A 161 -11.09 10.84 1.26
C ILE A 161 -11.79 9.58 0.76
N ASN A 162 -11.85 9.43 -0.57
CA ASN A 162 -12.45 8.26 -1.20
C ASN A 162 -13.82 7.86 -0.61
N GLY A 163 -14.68 8.88 -0.42
CA GLY A 163 -16.08 8.71 -0.01
C GLY A 163 -16.35 8.59 1.48
N ILE A 164 -15.36 8.80 2.35
CA ILE A 164 -15.53 8.82 3.81
C ILE A 164 -14.67 9.94 4.44
N SER A 165 -15.21 10.63 5.47
CA SER A 165 -14.42 11.59 6.23
C SER A 165 -13.66 10.91 7.38
N LEU A 166 -12.61 11.57 7.89
CA LEU A 166 -11.87 11.06 9.06
C LEU A 166 -12.77 10.97 10.29
N GLU A 167 -13.75 11.85 10.44
CA GLU A 167 -14.74 11.78 11.51
C GLU A 167 -15.63 10.54 11.37
N GLN A 168 -16.09 10.23 10.15
CA GLN A 168 -16.88 9.02 9.88
C GLN A 168 -16.06 7.75 10.10
N MET A 169 -14.78 7.75 9.70
CA MET A 169 -13.85 6.65 9.94
C MET A 169 -13.64 6.42 11.44
N THR A 170 -13.49 7.49 12.23
CA THR A 170 -13.39 7.43 13.70
C THR A 170 -14.65 6.82 14.31
N LYS A 171 -15.84 7.27 13.89
CA LYS A 171 -17.13 6.68 14.36
C LYS A 171 -17.27 5.22 13.95
N LEU A 172 -16.77 4.83 12.78
CA LEU A 172 -16.76 3.42 12.34
C LEU A 172 -15.88 2.57 13.25
N TYR A 173 -14.66 3.02 13.56
CA TYR A 173 -13.76 2.38 14.53
C TYR A 173 -14.45 2.18 15.88
N GLU A 174 -15.02 3.24 16.47
CA GLU A 174 -15.66 3.19 17.77
C GLU A 174 -16.82 2.19 17.82
N LYS A 175 -17.59 2.10 16.74
CA LYS A 175 -18.70 1.14 16.63
C LYS A 175 -18.21 -0.29 16.41
N CYS A 176 -17.19 -0.48 15.57
CA CYS A 176 -16.63 -1.81 15.29
C CYS A 176 -16.02 -2.44 16.53
N TYR A 177 -15.22 -1.68 17.26
CA TYR A 177 -14.45 -2.21 18.39
C TYR A 177 -15.06 -1.92 19.76
N GLN A 178 -16.21 -1.21 19.83
CA GLN A 178 -16.84 -0.78 21.08
C GLN A 178 -15.85 -0.04 22.01
N GLN A 179 -14.95 0.72 21.41
CA GLN A 179 -13.87 1.43 22.07
C GLN A 179 -13.79 2.86 21.53
N LYS A 180 -13.63 3.83 22.44
CA LYS A 180 -13.38 5.22 22.05
C LYS A 180 -12.01 5.34 21.40
N ALA A 181 -11.95 6.04 20.27
CA ALA A 181 -10.67 6.47 19.70
C ALA A 181 -10.04 7.51 20.63
N SER A 182 -8.74 7.40 20.86
CA SER A 182 -8.01 8.35 21.73
C SER A 182 -7.84 9.75 21.08
N ARG A 183 -7.95 9.80 19.77
CA ARG A 183 -7.94 10.99 18.91
C ARG A 183 -8.63 10.69 17.59
N PRO A 184 -8.95 11.66 16.73
CA PRO A 184 -9.38 11.40 15.36
C PRO A 184 -8.38 10.47 14.65
N ILE A 185 -8.90 9.48 13.92
CA ILE A 185 -8.05 8.57 13.15
C ILE A 185 -7.47 9.36 11.98
N TYR A 186 -6.16 9.32 11.83
CA TYR A 186 -5.48 9.94 10.69
C TYR A 186 -5.51 9.01 9.47
N TYR A 187 -5.41 9.63 8.29
CA TYR A 187 -5.29 8.89 7.05
C TYR A 187 -3.83 8.63 6.73
N TYR A 188 -3.50 7.36 6.53
CA TYR A 188 -2.20 6.91 6.04
C TYR A 188 -2.31 6.57 4.56
N GLY A 189 -1.39 7.09 3.75
CA GLY A 189 -1.40 6.85 2.30
C GLY A 189 -1.10 5.40 1.94
N GLY A 190 -1.86 4.84 1.00
CA GLY A 190 -1.73 3.46 0.53
C GLY A 190 -0.47 3.19 -0.30
N GLU A 191 0.18 4.25 -0.77
CA GLU A 191 1.41 4.17 -1.54
C GLU A 191 2.64 3.69 -0.75
N PHE A 192 2.53 3.58 0.58
CA PHE A 192 3.67 3.25 1.43
C PHE A 192 3.25 2.53 2.71
N PHE A 193 3.73 1.32 2.89
CA PHE A 193 3.61 0.56 4.14
C PHE A 193 4.97 -0.02 4.51
N ALA A 194 5.55 0.41 5.63
CA ALA A 194 6.76 -0.19 6.17
C ALA A 194 6.47 -0.78 7.55
N LEU A 195 6.55 -2.12 7.65
CA LEU A 195 6.13 -2.88 8.83
C LEU A 195 7.21 -3.91 9.19
N ARG A 196 7.40 -4.12 10.51
CA ARG A 196 8.17 -5.24 11.02
C ARG A 196 7.32 -6.52 11.02
N GLY A 197 7.95 -7.69 10.96
CA GLY A 197 7.27 -8.98 10.79
C GLY A 197 6.26 -9.31 11.89
N ASP A 198 6.53 -8.98 13.15
CA ASP A 198 5.56 -9.15 14.25
C ASP A 198 4.33 -8.25 14.05
N ILE A 199 4.50 -7.04 13.54
CA ILE A 199 3.38 -6.14 13.22
C ILE A 199 2.55 -6.66 12.05
N VAL A 200 3.15 -7.24 11.02
CA VAL A 200 2.42 -7.89 9.91
C VAL A 200 1.48 -8.97 10.45
N LYS A 201 1.93 -9.78 11.42
CA LYS A 201 1.11 -10.80 12.09
C LYS A 201 -0.07 -10.19 12.83
N GLU A 202 0.15 -9.10 13.57
CA GLU A 202 -0.92 -8.43 14.31
C GLU A 202 -1.93 -7.75 13.37
N VAL A 203 -1.47 -7.17 12.25
CA VAL A 203 -2.36 -6.63 11.20
C VAL A 203 -3.28 -7.73 10.65
N ASN A 204 -2.74 -8.90 10.32
CA ASN A 204 -3.54 -10.03 9.81
C ASN A 204 -4.57 -10.53 10.84
N LYS A 205 -4.21 -10.61 12.11
CA LYS A 205 -5.17 -10.97 13.18
C LYS A 205 -6.30 -9.94 13.34
N ALA A 206 -5.97 -8.66 13.22
CA ALA A 206 -6.93 -7.57 13.39
C ALA A 206 -7.80 -7.33 12.14
N TYR A 207 -7.39 -7.83 10.98
CA TYR A 207 -8.04 -7.60 9.70
C TYR A 207 -9.46 -8.18 9.65
N GLN A 208 -9.63 -9.46 9.93
CA GLN A 208 -10.89 -10.17 9.68
C GLN A 208 -12.10 -9.55 10.40
N PRO A 209 -12.04 -9.20 11.71
CA PRO A 209 -13.17 -8.55 12.39
C PRO A 209 -13.57 -7.21 11.73
N LEU A 210 -12.61 -6.42 11.30
CA LEU A 210 -12.88 -5.14 10.62
C LEU A 210 -13.47 -5.37 9.23
N TRP A 211 -13.00 -6.38 8.50
CA TRP A 211 -13.54 -6.76 7.19
C TRP A 211 -15.00 -7.18 7.29
N ASP A 212 -15.33 -8.06 8.23
CA ASP A 212 -16.70 -8.53 8.43
C ASP A 212 -17.64 -7.38 8.81
N TYR A 213 -17.20 -6.49 9.68
CA TYR A 213 -17.96 -5.30 10.04
C TYR A 213 -18.14 -4.35 8.85
N ASN A 214 -17.13 -4.18 8.04
CA ASN A 214 -17.16 -3.32 6.85
C ASN A 214 -18.11 -3.90 5.78
N LEU A 215 -18.13 -5.23 5.60
CA LEU A 215 -19.11 -5.94 4.77
C LEU A 215 -20.55 -5.75 5.27
N GLN A 216 -20.76 -5.76 6.59
CA GLN A 216 -22.05 -5.48 7.17
C GLN A 216 -22.48 -4.03 6.89
N CYS A 217 -21.57 -3.06 7.02
CA CYS A 217 -21.83 -1.66 6.66
C CYS A 217 -22.28 -1.53 5.20
N PHE A 218 -21.63 -2.25 4.28
CA PHE A 218 -22.02 -2.28 2.88
C PHE A 218 -23.45 -2.82 2.67
N LYS A 219 -23.77 -3.98 3.27
CA LYS A 219 -25.10 -4.59 3.18
C LYS A 219 -26.21 -3.69 3.72
N GLU A 220 -25.90 -2.91 4.75
CA GLU A 220 -26.83 -1.99 5.42
C GLU A 220 -26.81 -0.57 4.81
N ASN A 221 -26.08 -0.37 3.72
CA ASN A 221 -25.88 0.94 3.07
C ASN A 221 -25.43 2.03 4.03
N ARG A 222 -24.52 1.70 4.94
CA ARG A 222 -23.86 2.61 5.89
C ARG A 222 -22.50 3.07 5.35
N PRO A 223 -21.95 4.20 5.87
CA PRO A 223 -20.57 4.58 5.60
C PRO A 223 -19.62 3.41 5.90
N LYS A 224 -18.70 3.17 4.99
CA LYS A 224 -17.74 2.08 5.02
C LYS A 224 -16.37 2.52 4.50
N LEU A 225 -15.35 1.74 4.80
CA LEU A 225 -13.99 1.95 4.31
C LEU A 225 -13.90 1.45 2.87
N ASN A 226 -13.68 2.35 1.94
CA ASN A 226 -13.80 2.05 0.50
C ASN A 226 -12.54 1.48 -0.13
N GLU A 227 -11.38 1.69 0.50
CA GLU A 227 -10.06 1.27 0.03
C GLU A 227 -9.18 0.74 1.18
N GLU A 228 -8.09 0.09 0.85
CA GLU A 228 -7.16 -0.53 1.80
C GLU A 228 -6.47 0.48 2.71
N ALA A 229 -6.14 1.68 2.22
CA ALA A 229 -5.47 2.72 3.00
C ALA A 229 -6.35 3.26 4.14
N LEU A 230 -7.65 3.46 3.89
CA LEU A 230 -8.63 3.78 4.92
C LEU A 230 -8.75 2.65 5.94
N PHE A 231 -8.76 1.42 5.44
CA PHE A 231 -8.85 0.22 6.25
C PHE A 231 -7.61 0.08 7.15
N PHE A 232 -6.42 0.23 6.58
CA PHE A 232 -5.17 0.20 7.33
C PHE A 232 -5.10 1.31 8.38
N SER A 233 -5.60 2.50 8.07
CA SER A 233 -5.63 3.63 9.02
C SER A 233 -6.43 3.28 10.29
N VAL A 234 -7.54 2.55 10.13
CA VAL A 234 -8.32 2.03 11.27
C VAL A 234 -7.57 0.93 12.03
N LEU A 235 -6.86 0.03 11.31
CA LEU A 235 -6.02 -0.99 11.93
C LEU A 235 -4.84 -0.37 12.69
N ALA A 236 -4.21 0.67 12.17
CA ALA A 236 -3.12 1.36 12.83
C ALA A 236 -3.55 1.99 14.17
N GLU A 237 -4.77 2.53 14.25
CA GLU A 237 -5.37 2.96 15.52
C GLU A 237 -5.59 1.77 16.46
N ARG A 238 -6.19 0.69 15.95
CA ARG A 238 -6.48 -0.52 16.74
C ARG A 238 -5.24 -1.15 17.36
N LEU A 239 -4.14 -1.19 16.61
CA LEU A 239 -2.87 -1.80 17.00
C LEU A 239 -1.94 -0.83 17.73
N ASN A 240 -2.33 0.44 17.87
CA ASN A 240 -1.51 1.50 18.47
C ASN A 240 -0.12 1.65 17.81
N ILE A 241 -0.05 1.47 16.48
CA ILE A 241 1.19 1.60 15.68
C ILE A 241 1.29 2.96 14.95
N ARG A 242 0.52 3.93 15.40
CA ARG A 242 0.41 5.25 14.79
C ARG A 242 1.73 6.02 14.89
N ASN A 243 2.24 6.46 13.73
CA ASN A 243 3.38 7.36 13.64
C ASN A 243 3.36 8.07 12.26
N ASN A 244 4.27 9.01 12.07
CA ASN A 244 4.48 9.71 10.80
C ASN A 244 5.95 9.62 10.37
N ILE A 245 6.62 8.54 10.74
CA ILE A 245 8.06 8.34 10.49
C ILE A 245 8.35 8.42 9.00
N ALA A 246 7.50 7.85 8.16
CA ALA A 246 7.71 7.82 6.72
C ALA A 246 7.67 9.21 6.06
N ASN A 247 7.04 10.22 6.69
CA ASN A 247 6.99 11.58 6.15
C ASN A 247 8.37 12.24 5.96
N LYS A 248 9.42 11.67 6.56
CA LYS A 248 10.82 12.10 6.33
C LYS A 248 11.43 11.50 5.07
N TYR A 249 10.85 10.39 4.57
CA TYR A 249 11.45 9.56 3.52
C TYR A 249 10.71 9.60 2.20
N ILE A 250 9.37 9.75 2.23
CA ILE A 250 8.54 9.74 1.03
C ILE A 250 7.75 11.03 0.89
N LYS A 251 7.59 11.49 -0.35
CA LYS A 251 6.65 12.54 -0.73
C LYS A 251 5.83 12.11 -1.93
N ARG A 252 4.51 12.31 -1.86
CA ARG A 252 3.61 12.21 -3.03
C ARG A 252 3.77 13.47 -3.87
N MET A 253 4.34 13.33 -5.05
CA MET A 253 4.65 14.41 -5.98
C MET A 253 3.64 14.43 -7.12
N TRP A 254 2.72 15.37 -7.06
CA TRP A 254 1.78 15.61 -8.14
C TRP A 254 2.40 16.53 -9.18
N THR A 255 2.37 16.11 -10.45
CA THR A 255 2.93 16.84 -11.59
C THR A 255 1.87 17.06 -12.67
N SER A 256 0.58 16.94 -12.33
CA SER A 256 -0.50 17.16 -13.28
C SER A 256 -0.62 18.63 -13.67
N PRO A 257 -1.14 18.96 -14.88
CA PRO A 257 -1.37 20.34 -15.30
C PRO A 257 -2.29 21.16 -14.37
N GLN A 258 -3.17 20.47 -13.62
CA GLN A 258 -4.14 21.07 -12.72
C GLN A 258 -3.59 21.25 -11.30
N TYR A 259 -2.60 20.43 -10.92
CA TYR A 259 -2.05 20.48 -9.59
C TYR A 259 -0.60 19.99 -9.58
N ASN A 260 0.29 20.85 -9.11
CA ASN A 260 1.71 20.55 -8.95
C ASN A 260 2.14 20.98 -7.53
N ASN A 261 2.72 20.04 -6.79
CA ASN A 261 3.22 20.30 -5.42
C ASN A 261 4.72 20.03 -5.29
N VAL A 262 5.43 19.88 -6.42
CA VAL A 262 6.88 19.71 -6.41
C VAL A 262 7.57 21.02 -6.11
N GLU A 263 8.48 21.00 -5.14
CA GLU A 263 9.17 22.18 -4.63
C GLU A 263 10.69 21.97 -4.60
N LYS A 264 11.44 23.06 -4.61
CA LYS A 264 12.89 23.00 -4.39
C LYS A 264 13.16 22.42 -2.99
N GLY A 265 14.01 21.41 -2.91
CA GLY A 265 14.34 20.71 -1.68
C GLY A 265 13.65 19.34 -1.56
N ASP A 266 12.78 18.98 -2.50
CA ASP A 266 12.14 17.66 -2.52
C ASP A 266 13.11 16.53 -2.87
N GLU A 267 14.26 16.86 -3.46
CA GLU A 267 15.36 15.94 -3.69
C GLU A 267 15.91 15.29 -2.41
N LYS A 268 15.57 15.82 -1.24
CA LYS A 268 15.90 15.21 0.07
C LYS A 268 15.13 13.92 0.37
N PHE A 269 13.95 13.72 -0.25
CA PHE A 269 13.14 12.54 0.01
C PHE A 269 13.74 11.34 -0.71
N ALA A 270 13.96 10.26 0.03
CA ALA A 270 14.53 9.02 -0.48
C ALA A 270 13.58 8.20 -1.37
N ILE A 271 12.29 8.46 -1.28
CA ILE A 271 11.25 7.86 -2.12
C ILE A 271 10.38 8.96 -2.70
N TRP A 272 10.26 8.96 -4.02
CA TRP A 272 9.33 9.82 -4.76
C TRP A 272 8.17 9.00 -5.26
N HIS A 273 6.97 9.31 -4.83
CA HIS A 273 5.74 8.73 -5.38
C HIS A 273 5.21 9.66 -6.47
N LEU A 274 5.11 9.14 -7.68
CA LEU A 274 4.85 9.91 -8.92
C LEU A 274 3.54 9.42 -9.59
N PRO A 275 2.36 9.71 -9.04
CA PRO A 275 1.10 9.10 -9.45
C PRO A 275 0.62 9.49 -10.86
N TYR A 276 1.33 10.42 -11.54
CA TYR A 276 0.98 10.92 -12.87
C TYR A 276 2.08 10.70 -13.93
N GLU A 277 3.21 10.07 -13.59
CA GLU A 277 4.34 9.88 -14.48
C GLU A 277 4.38 8.49 -15.15
#